data_1da0bcde21a8c376e315377a8a23f756
#
_entry.id   1da0bcde21a8c376e315377a8a23f756
#
_cell.length_a   1.000
_cell.length_b   1.000
_cell.length_c   1.000
_cell.angle_alpha   90.00
_cell.angle_beta   90.00
_cell.angle_gamma   90.00
#
_symmetry.space_group_name_H-M   'P 1'
#
loop_
_entity.id
_entity.type
_entity.pdbx_description
1 polymer ?
#
loop_
_entity_poly.entity_id
_entity_poly.type
_entity_poly.pdbx_seq_one_letter_code
_entity_poly.pdbx_strand_id
1 'polypeptide(L)'
;MEVDEAVSRLVHLDRAAGGLEYVEQPCADVAGLAAVRRRTSVPVAADESVRRAEDPFEVVRQDAADIIVLKVQPLGGVRACLELAEQVGLPVVVSSALESSVGLAAGVALAAALPRLDHACGLATSQLLVQDTVDEPLLPVDGAIAVGRPVPSPASLEATDAARLAPEVARRWAERVTRVEALVASTAKTARHGGGAA
;
A
#
# COMPACT_ATOMS: atom_id res chain seq x y z
N MET A 1 -1.66 -10.98 -15.56
CA MET A 1 -1.43 -12.05 -16.55
C MET A 1 -2.61 -13.01 -16.54
N GLU A 2 -2.79 -13.80 -17.60
CA GLU A 2 -3.70 -14.94 -17.57
C GLU A 2 -3.13 -16.04 -16.67
N VAL A 3 -4.02 -16.84 -16.09
CA VAL A 3 -3.65 -17.85 -15.06
C VAL A 3 -2.59 -18.83 -15.54
N ASP A 4 -2.75 -19.39 -16.75
CA ASP A 4 -1.81 -20.38 -17.29
C ASP A 4 -0.42 -19.78 -17.55
N GLU A 5 -0.38 -18.56 -18.04
CA GLU A 5 0.87 -17.80 -18.20
C GLU A 5 1.54 -17.54 -16.85
N ALA A 6 0.77 -17.09 -15.85
CA ALA A 6 1.29 -16.82 -14.51
C ALA A 6 1.93 -18.06 -13.89
N VAL A 7 1.22 -19.19 -13.91
CA VAL A 7 1.72 -20.47 -13.38
C VAL A 7 2.98 -20.92 -14.12
N SER A 8 3.00 -20.84 -15.46
CA SER A 8 4.18 -21.21 -16.25
C SER A 8 5.40 -20.37 -15.92
N ARG A 9 5.22 -19.04 -15.83
CA ARG A 9 6.31 -18.12 -15.48
C ARG A 9 6.82 -18.34 -14.06
N LEU A 10 5.93 -18.59 -13.10
CA LEU A 10 6.30 -18.85 -11.70
C LEU A 10 7.20 -20.07 -11.56
N VAL A 11 6.92 -21.16 -12.25
CA VAL A 11 7.78 -22.36 -12.24
C VAL A 11 9.21 -22.04 -12.68
N HIS A 12 9.37 -21.20 -13.71
CA HIS A 12 10.68 -20.80 -14.20
C HIS A 12 11.40 -19.84 -13.25
N LEU A 13 10.68 -18.85 -12.71
CA LEU A 13 11.22 -17.85 -11.79
C LEU A 13 11.63 -18.48 -10.47
N ASP A 14 10.78 -19.32 -9.90
CA ASP A 14 11.03 -20.03 -8.65
C ASP A 14 12.30 -20.88 -8.75
N ARG A 15 12.42 -21.66 -9.83
CA ARG A 15 13.62 -22.46 -10.10
C ARG A 15 14.88 -21.60 -10.29
N ALA A 16 14.78 -20.50 -11.02
CA ALA A 16 15.91 -19.62 -11.31
C ALA A 16 16.39 -18.86 -10.06
N ALA A 17 15.47 -18.52 -9.16
CA ALA A 17 15.77 -17.85 -7.89
C ALA A 17 16.26 -18.82 -6.79
N GLY A 18 16.09 -20.13 -6.99
CA GLY A 18 16.36 -21.11 -5.92
C GLY A 18 15.27 -21.13 -4.84
N GLY A 19 14.07 -20.73 -5.17
CA GLY A 19 12.90 -20.55 -4.31
C GLY A 19 12.47 -19.09 -4.21
N LEU A 20 11.17 -18.81 -4.43
CA LEU A 20 10.55 -17.51 -4.22
C LEU A 20 9.90 -17.48 -2.83
N GLU A 21 10.11 -16.41 -2.10
CA GLU A 21 9.44 -16.17 -0.83
C GLU A 21 7.92 -16.03 -1.03
N TYR A 22 7.50 -15.26 -2.02
CA TYR A 22 6.12 -15.15 -2.51
C TYR A 22 6.07 -14.50 -3.89
N VAL A 23 4.90 -14.49 -4.50
CA VAL A 23 4.58 -13.73 -5.72
C VAL A 23 3.47 -12.74 -5.43
N GLU A 24 3.67 -11.47 -5.81
CA GLU A 24 2.68 -10.41 -5.62
C GLU A 24 1.81 -10.26 -6.87
N GLN A 25 0.49 -10.29 -6.68
CA GLN A 25 -0.56 -9.97 -7.66
C GLN A 25 -0.29 -10.56 -9.07
N PRO A 26 -0.11 -11.88 -9.22
CA PRO A 26 0.21 -12.48 -10.52
C PRO A 26 -0.91 -12.36 -11.55
N CYS A 27 -2.16 -12.19 -11.11
CA CYS A 27 -3.34 -11.99 -11.94
C CYS A 27 -4.08 -10.71 -11.58
N ALA A 28 -4.97 -10.25 -12.46
CA ALA A 28 -5.66 -8.97 -12.30
C ALA A 28 -6.76 -8.98 -11.24
N ASP A 29 -7.39 -10.12 -10.99
CA ASP A 29 -8.56 -10.27 -10.13
C ASP A 29 -8.39 -11.38 -9.10
N VAL A 30 -9.31 -11.41 -8.13
CA VAL A 30 -9.31 -12.38 -7.01
C VAL A 30 -9.48 -13.82 -7.52
N ALA A 31 -10.31 -14.05 -8.52
CA ALA A 31 -10.52 -15.38 -9.07
C ALA A 31 -9.26 -15.95 -9.73
N GLY A 32 -8.53 -15.10 -10.45
CA GLY A 32 -7.22 -15.41 -11.03
C GLY A 32 -6.17 -15.71 -9.96
N LEU A 33 -6.11 -14.93 -8.89
CA LEU A 33 -5.23 -15.19 -7.75
C LEU A 33 -5.52 -16.56 -7.13
N ALA A 34 -6.79 -16.84 -6.83
CA ALA A 34 -7.22 -18.13 -6.28
C ALA A 34 -6.86 -19.31 -7.21
N ALA A 35 -6.99 -19.12 -8.53
CA ALA A 35 -6.63 -20.14 -9.50
C ALA A 35 -5.11 -20.39 -9.58
N VAL A 36 -4.28 -19.34 -9.50
CA VAL A 36 -2.82 -19.48 -9.44
C VAL A 36 -2.42 -20.14 -8.14
N ARG A 37 -2.92 -19.67 -7.00
CA ARG A 37 -2.59 -20.19 -5.67
C ARG A 37 -2.80 -21.71 -5.56
N ARG A 38 -3.88 -22.24 -6.14
CA ARG A 38 -4.14 -23.69 -6.17
C ARG A 38 -3.19 -24.49 -7.05
N ARG A 39 -2.39 -23.85 -7.91
CA ARG A 39 -1.54 -24.48 -8.93
C ARG A 39 -0.05 -24.25 -8.74
N THR A 40 0.34 -23.50 -7.70
CA THR A 40 1.74 -23.23 -7.37
C THR A 40 2.02 -23.56 -5.91
N SER A 41 3.29 -23.87 -5.60
CA SER A 41 3.79 -23.96 -4.23
C SER A 41 4.32 -22.62 -3.71
N VAL A 42 4.48 -21.61 -4.59
CA VAL A 42 4.91 -20.27 -4.22
C VAL A 42 3.74 -19.55 -3.56
N PRO A 43 3.90 -19.00 -2.34
CA PRO A 43 2.87 -18.23 -1.67
C PRO A 43 2.40 -17.04 -2.53
N VAL A 44 1.12 -16.74 -2.52
CA VAL A 44 0.52 -15.63 -3.29
C VAL A 44 0.20 -14.47 -2.37
N ALA A 45 0.71 -13.27 -2.70
CA ALA A 45 0.37 -12.03 -2.03
C ALA A 45 -0.63 -11.20 -2.86
N ALA A 46 -1.65 -10.66 -2.19
CA ALA A 46 -2.66 -9.79 -2.82
C ALA A 46 -2.37 -8.31 -2.49
N ASP A 47 -2.16 -7.47 -3.51
CA ASP A 47 -2.02 -6.00 -3.42
C ASP A 47 -3.27 -5.30 -3.99
N GLU A 48 -3.39 -5.23 -5.32
CA GLU A 48 -4.49 -4.55 -5.98
C GLU A 48 -5.85 -5.14 -5.60
N SER A 49 -5.91 -6.42 -5.42
CA SER A 49 -7.12 -7.15 -5.00
C SER A 49 -7.56 -6.85 -3.57
N VAL A 50 -6.74 -6.16 -2.78
CA VAL A 50 -7.07 -5.61 -1.45
C VAL A 50 -7.35 -4.11 -1.54
N ARG A 51 -6.42 -3.32 -2.05
CA ARG A 51 -6.48 -1.85 -1.98
C ARG A 51 -7.42 -1.18 -2.98
N ARG A 52 -7.83 -1.88 -4.04
CA ARG A 52 -8.78 -1.39 -5.06
C ARG A 52 -10.12 -2.09 -5.01
N ALA A 53 -10.27 -3.10 -4.16
CA ALA A 53 -11.50 -3.85 -4.04
C ALA A 53 -12.59 -3.02 -3.36
N GLU A 54 -13.83 -3.19 -3.80
CA GLU A 54 -15.00 -2.72 -3.04
C GLU A 54 -15.13 -3.48 -1.72
N ASP A 55 -14.68 -4.74 -1.71
CA ASP A 55 -14.64 -5.60 -0.55
C ASP A 55 -13.29 -6.33 -0.45
N PRO A 56 -12.35 -5.86 0.39
CA PRO A 56 -11.04 -6.48 0.56
C PRO A 56 -11.11 -7.90 1.16
N PHE A 57 -12.23 -8.29 1.80
CA PHE A 57 -12.40 -9.64 2.37
C PHE A 57 -12.69 -10.71 1.32
N GLU A 58 -12.97 -10.33 0.08
CA GLU A 58 -13.17 -11.29 -1.02
C GLU A 58 -11.95 -12.18 -1.23
N VAL A 59 -10.74 -11.64 -0.99
CA VAL A 59 -9.48 -12.39 -1.05
C VAL A 59 -9.49 -13.57 -0.07
N VAL A 60 -10.03 -13.39 1.12
CA VAL A 60 -10.15 -14.43 2.15
C VAL A 60 -11.26 -15.42 1.79
N ARG A 61 -12.43 -14.92 1.41
CA ARG A 61 -13.59 -15.79 1.07
C ARG A 61 -13.31 -16.72 -0.10
N GLN A 62 -12.50 -16.29 -1.07
CA GLN A 62 -12.12 -17.11 -2.23
C GLN A 62 -10.83 -17.91 -2.02
N ASP A 63 -10.22 -17.85 -0.84
CA ASP A 63 -8.93 -18.49 -0.55
C ASP A 63 -7.88 -18.12 -1.61
N ALA A 64 -7.77 -16.80 -1.90
CA ALA A 64 -7.04 -16.29 -3.05
C ALA A 64 -5.61 -15.87 -2.76
N ALA A 65 -5.22 -15.72 -1.49
CA ALA A 65 -3.88 -15.30 -1.11
C ALA A 65 -3.43 -15.94 0.21
N ASP A 66 -2.12 -16.00 0.40
CA ASP A 66 -1.42 -16.42 1.62
C ASP A 66 -0.95 -15.19 2.42
N ILE A 67 -0.80 -14.05 1.74
CA ILE A 67 -0.24 -12.79 2.26
C ILE A 67 -1.08 -11.64 1.72
N ILE A 68 -1.27 -10.58 2.51
CA ILE A 68 -1.84 -9.33 2.03
C ILE A 68 -0.81 -8.20 2.05
N VAL A 69 -0.82 -7.37 1.00
CA VAL A 69 0.01 -6.17 0.91
C VAL A 69 -0.81 -4.95 1.31
N LEU A 70 -0.38 -4.23 2.34
CA LEU A 70 -1.07 -3.05 2.84
C LEU A 70 -0.31 -1.78 2.50
N LYS A 71 -1.01 -0.80 1.93
CA LYS A 71 -0.52 0.54 1.61
C LYS A 71 -1.40 1.56 2.32
N VAL A 72 -0.81 2.32 3.23
CA VAL A 72 -1.54 3.18 4.18
C VAL A 72 -2.44 4.20 3.49
N GLN A 73 -1.95 4.87 2.45
CA GLN A 73 -2.65 5.97 1.80
C GLN A 73 -3.91 5.49 1.05
N PRO A 74 -3.83 4.46 0.19
CA PRO A 74 -5.02 3.95 -0.50
C PRO A 74 -6.06 3.34 0.43
N LEU A 75 -5.64 2.79 1.57
CA LEU A 75 -6.51 2.11 2.53
C LEU A 75 -7.08 3.02 3.62
N GLY A 76 -6.78 4.32 3.57
CA GLY A 76 -7.42 5.31 4.44
C GLY A 76 -6.74 5.54 5.80
N GLY A 77 -5.50 5.07 5.98
CA GLY A 77 -4.69 5.38 7.16
C GLY A 77 -4.21 4.16 7.95
N VAL A 78 -3.31 4.41 8.89
CA VAL A 78 -2.69 3.35 9.72
C VAL A 78 -3.73 2.54 10.48
N ARG A 79 -4.73 3.20 11.08
CA ARG A 79 -5.78 2.53 11.86
C ARG A 79 -6.61 1.59 10.99
N ALA A 80 -7.05 2.06 9.84
CA ALA A 80 -7.81 1.24 8.89
C ALA A 80 -7.02 0.01 8.43
N CYS A 81 -5.70 0.17 8.21
CA CYS A 81 -4.83 -0.95 7.87
C CYS A 81 -4.69 -1.97 9.02
N LEU A 82 -4.57 -1.51 10.27
CA LEU A 82 -4.49 -2.40 11.43
C LEU A 82 -5.80 -3.18 11.63
N GLU A 83 -6.93 -2.50 11.53
CA GLU A 83 -8.26 -3.12 11.61
C GLU A 83 -8.46 -4.17 10.50
N LEU A 84 -8.03 -3.85 9.28
CA LEU A 84 -8.08 -4.79 8.16
C LEU A 84 -7.17 -5.99 8.38
N ALA A 85 -5.93 -5.77 8.84
CA ALA A 85 -4.97 -6.84 9.13
C ALA A 85 -5.51 -7.82 10.20
N GLU A 86 -6.11 -7.28 11.27
CA GLU A 86 -6.71 -8.07 12.33
C GLU A 86 -7.88 -8.91 11.82
N GLN A 87 -8.77 -8.34 11.02
CA GLN A 87 -9.96 -9.02 10.51
C GLN A 87 -9.63 -10.05 9.43
N VAL A 88 -8.63 -9.78 8.59
CA VAL A 88 -8.18 -10.71 7.53
C VAL A 88 -7.40 -11.89 8.12
N GLY A 89 -6.56 -11.64 9.12
CA GLY A 89 -5.80 -12.69 9.84
C GLY A 89 -4.69 -13.36 9.02
N LEU A 90 -4.35 -12.85 7.84
CA LEU A 90 -3.22 -13.32 7.03
C LEU A 90 -1.94 -12.57 7.38
N PRO A 91 -0.75 -13.13 7.09
CA PRO A 91 0.52 -12.40 7.11
C PRO A 91 0.44 -11.12 6.30
N VAL A 92 1.11 -10.06 6.78
CA VAL A 92 1.07 -8.73 6.18
C VAL A 92 2.45 -8.33 5.66
N VAL A 93 2.50 -7.80 4.45
CA VAL A 93 3.60 -7.01 3.92
C VAL A 93 3.16 -5.55 3.87
N VAL A 94 3.91 -4.64 4.47
CA VAL A 94 3.65 -3.20 4.34
C VAL A 94 4.44 -2.66 3.16
N SER A 95 3.76 -1.97 2.26
CA SER A 95 4.36 -1.37 1.08
C SER A 95 3.96 0.09 0.94
N SER A 96 4.65 0.82 0.10
CA SER A 96 4.40 2.22 -0.21
C SER A 96 3.76 2.39 -1.60
N ALA A 97 3.17 3.56 -1.84
CA ALA A 97 2.59 3.95 -3.13
C ALA A 97 3.36 5.13 -3.74
N LEU A 98 4.69 5.17 -3.60
CA LEU A 98 5.60 6.24 -4.04
C LEU A 98 5.41 7.54 -3.24
N GLU A 99 5.47 7.44 -1.94
CA GLU A 99 5.41 8.61 -1.06
C GLU A 99 6.78 9.26 -0.84
N SER A 100 6.75 10.56 -0.50
CA SER A 100 7.88 11.23 0.15
C SER A 100 8.11 10.68 1.56
N SER A 101 9.21 11.04 2.20
CA SER A 101 9.52 10.61 3.57
C SER A 101 8.40 10.88 4.57
N VAL A 102 7.66 11.98 4.40
CA VAL A 102 6.50 12.30 5.25
C VAL A 102 5.38 11.27 5.10
N GLY A 103 5.05 10.89 3.87
CA GLY A 103 4.06 9.84 3.62
C GLY A 103 4.56 8.46 4.01
N LEU A 104 5.83 8.17 3.71
CA LEU A 104 6.48 6.90 4.03
C LEU A 104 6.50 6.59 5.53
N ALA A 105 6.64 7.63 6.37
CA ALA A 105 6.60 7.48 7.83
C ALA A 105 5.32 6.82 8.34
N ALA A 106 4.19 7.00 7.66
CA ALA A 106 2.94 6.34 8.01
C ALA A 106 3.01 4.82 7.74
N GLY A 107 3.65 4.41 6.62
CA GLY A 107 3.92 3.00 6.34
C GLY A 107 4.88 2.38 7.34
N VAL A 108 5.95 3.09 7.70
CA VAL A 108 6.90 2.65 8.74
C VAL A 108 6.19 2.50 10.10
N ALA A 109 5.32 3.45 10.46
CA ALA A 109 4.54 3.37 11.69
C ALA A 109 3.56 2.17 11.68
N LEU A 110 2.93 1.88 10.54
CA LEU A 110 2.09 0.68 10.39
C LEU A 110 2.92 -0.59 10.61
N ALA A 111 4.06 -0.72 9.93
CA ALA A 111 4.93 -1.88 10.06
C ALA A 111 5.38 -2.09 11.52
N ALA A 112 5.74 -1.01 12.21
CA ALA A 112 6.15 -1.07 13.63
C ALA A 112 5.00 -1.39 14.60
N ALA A 113 3.75 -1.13 14.21
CA ALA A 113 2.57 -1.38 15.03
C ALA A 113 1.97 -2.78 14.83
N LEU A 114 2.35 -3.49 13.77
CA LEU A 114 1.89 -4.86 13.53
C LEU A 114 2.48 -5.82 14.56
N PRO A 115 1.69 -6.79 15.07
CA PRO A 115 2.17 -7.76 16.06
C PRO A 115 3.22 -8.73 15.49
N ARG A 116 3.23 -8.92 14.18
CA ARG A 116 4.16 -9.76 13.43
C ARG A 116 4.52 -9.10 12.10
N LEU A 117 5.77 -9.24 11.71
CA LEU A 117 6.30 -8.76 10.45
C LEU A 117 7.20 -9.86 9.87
N ASP A 118 6.57 -10.83 9.21
CA ASP A 118 7.22 -12.06 8.76
C ASP A 118 8.04 -11.87 7.48
N HIS A 119 7.75 -10.79 6.72
CA HIS A 119 8.36 -10.49 5.43
C HIS A 119 8.98 -9.10 5.41
N ALA A 120 9.97 -8.89 4.54
CA ALA A 120 10.53 -7.57 4.29
C ALA A 120 9.47 -6.61 3.71
N CYS A 121 9.49 -5.35 4.15
CA CYS A 121 8.56 -4.32 3.72
C CYS A 121 9.04 -3.60 2.45
N GLY A 122 8.10 -3.20 1.58
CA GLY A 122 8.35 -2.40 0.38
C GLY A 122 8.32 -0.89 0.68
N LEU A 123 9.16 -0.40 1.61
CA LEU A 123 9.11 0.98 2.13
C LEU A 123 10.33 1.84 1.73
N ALA A 124 11.06 1.49 0.67
CA ALA A 124 12.25 2.22 0.25
C ALA A 124 12.02 3.17 -0.94
N THR A 125 10.78 3.51 -1.27
CA THR A 125 10.47 4.29 -2.48
C THR A 125 10.91 5.75 -2.44
N SER A 126 11.22 6.32 -1.28
CA SER A 126 11.87 7.63 -1.17
C SER A 126 13.21 7.70 -1.91
N GLN A 127 13.91 6.57 -2.05
CA GLN A 127 15.15 6.48 -2.85
C GLN A 127 14.94 6.74 -4.35
N LEU A 128 13.72 6.64 -4.84
CA LEU A 128 13.37 6.90 -6.25
C LEU A 128 13.09 8.38 -6.52
N LEU A 129 12.98 9.21 -5.49
CA LEU A 129 12.74 10.63 -5.62
C LEU A 129 14.07 11.37 -5.85
N VAL A 130 14.08 12.28 -6.81
CA VAL A 130 15.21 13.19 -7.04
C VAL A 130 15.35 14.17 -5.88
N GLN A 131 14.22 14.53 -5.26
CA GLN A 131 14.14 15.46 -4.14
C GLN A 131 12.97 15.05 -3.22
N ASP A 132 13.20 15.12 -1.92
CA ASP A 132 12.19 14.88 -0.90
C ASP A 132 11.63 16.20 -0.33
N THR A 133 10.58 16.12 0.44
CA THR A 133 9.95 17.25 1.14
C THR A 133 10.58 17.56 2.49
N VAL A 134 11.63 16.85 2.86
CA VAL A 134 12.37 16.97 4.12
C VAL A 134 13.87 17.13 3.83
N ASP A 135 14.61 17.74 4.77
CA ASP A 135 16.06 17.91 4.62
C ASP A 135 16.83 16.60 4.84
N GLU A 136 16.31 15.75 5.71
CA GLU A 136 16.87 14.41 5.99
C GLU A 136 15.86 13.33 5.57
N PRO A 137 15.99 12.76 4.35
CA PRO A 137 15.09 11.72 3.86
C PRO A 137 15.10 10.46 4.72
N LEU A 138 13.92 9.84 4.87
CA LEU A 138 13.75 8.57 5.54
C LEU A 138 14.22 7.44 4.62
N LEU A 139 15.46 7.06 4.75
CA LEU A 139 16.12 6.05 3.91
C LEU A 139 16.43 4.79 4.69
N PRO A 140 16.45 3.61 4.04
CA PRO A 140 16.93 2.40 4.65
C PRO A 140 18.44 2.46 4.89
N VAL A 141 18.86 2.04 6.09
CA VAL A 141 20.25 1.85 6.48
C VAL A 141 20.39 0.39 6.94
N ASP A 142 21.31 -0.34 6.36
CA ASP A 142 21.55 -1.76 6.67
C ASP A 142 20.28 -2.63 6.63
N GLY A 143 19.41 -2.37 5.63
CA GLY A 143 18.15 -3.10 5.43
C GLY A 143 17.01 -2.71 6.38
N ALA A 144 17.16 -1.68 7.21
CA ALA A 144 16.16 -1.22 8.15
C ALA A 144 15.86 0.28 7.98
N ILE A 145 14.61 0.68 8.27
CA ILE A 145 14.20 2.09 8.34
C ILE A 145 13.82 2.41 9.78
N ALA A 146 14.44 3.45 10.35
CA ALA A 146 14.12 3.91 11.69
C ALA A 146 12.69 4.47 11.76
N VAL A 147 11.94 4.12 12.82
CA VAL A 147 10.65 4.73 13.10
C VAL A 147 10.87 6.18 13.50
N GLY A 148 10.27 7.10 12.74
CA GLY A 148 10.48 8.53 12.96
C GLY A 148 9.31 9.37 12.47
N ARG A 149 9.39 10.67 12.73
CA ARG A 149 8.45 11.69 12.26
C ARG A 149 9.20 12.74 11.46
N PRO A 150 9.49 12.47 10.18
CA PRO A 150 10.13 13.47 9.31
C PRO A 150 9.24 14.70 9.21
N VAL A 151 9.86 15.87 9.34
CA VAL A 151 9.17 17.17 9.32
C VAL A 151 9.51 17.86 8.00
N PRO A 152 8.51 18.27 7.20
CA PRO A 152 8.75 19.04 5.99
C PRO A 152 9.52 20.32 6.31
N SER A 153 10.54 20.64 5.52
CA SER A 153 11.25 21.89 5.64
C SER A 153 10.76 22.91 4.60
N PRO A 154 10.71 24.23 4.94
CA PRO A 154 10.36 25.26 3.96
C PRO A 154 11.26 25.23 2.73
N ALA A 155 12.57 25.03 2.91
CA ALA A 155 13.53 24.98 1.80
C ALA A 155 13.27 23.78 0.87
N SER A 156 13.03 22.59 1.45
CA SER A 156 12.70 21.39 0.65
C SER A 156 11.36 21.52 -0.05
N LEU A 157 10.35 22.15 0.59
CA LEU A 157 9.05 22.42 -0.04
C LEU A 157 9.16 23.42 -1.18
N GLU A 158 9.93 24.51 -1.01
CA GLU A 158 10.19 25.49 -2.09
C GLU A 158 10.91 24.84 -3.27
N ALA A 159 11.87 23.98 -2.99
CA ALA A 159 12.63 23.26 -4.01
C ALA A 159 11.77 22.27 -4.80
N THR A 160 10.73 21.69 -4.18
CA THR A 160 9.72 20.83 -4.79
C THR A 160 8.52 21.62 -5.29
N ASP A 161 8.52 22.93 -5.23
CA ASP A 161 7.37 23.80 -5.44
C ASP A 161 6.60 23.46 -6.71
N ALA A 162 5.29 23.44 -6.54
CA ALA A 162 4.30 23.28 -7.60
C ALA A 162 4.40 24.32 -8.73
N ALA A 163 5.07 25.46 -8.50
CA ALA A 163 5.39 26.45 -9.54
C ALA A 163 6.24 25.84 -10.70
N ARG A 164 6.92 24.73 -10.45
CA ARG A 164 7.64 23.95 -11.48
C ARG A 164 6.77 22.87 -12.12
N LEU A 165 5.62 22.56 -11.55
CA LEU A 165 4.65 21.69 -12.19
C LEU A 165 3.96 22.46 -13.30
N ALA A 166 3.69 21.78 -14.41
CA ALA A 166 2.84 22.33 -15.44
C ALA A 166 1.52 22.80 -14.81
N PRO A 167 1.02 24.01 -15.15
CA PRO A 167 -0.17 24.61 -14.51
C PRO A 167 -1.39 23.69 -14.48
N GLU A 168 -1.56 22.85 -15.51
CA GLU A 168 -2.62 21.85 -15.61
C GLU A 168 -2.50 20.75 -14.53
N VAL A 169 -1.27 20.36 -14.15
CA VAL A 169 -1.05 19.38 -13.09
C VAL A 169 -1.43 19.97 -11.73
N ALA A 170 -0.98 21.19 -11.45
CA ALA A 170 -1.32 21.91 -10.23
C ALA A 170 -2.84 22.08 -10.09
N ARG A 171 -3.54 22.50 -11.15
CA ARG A 171 -5.01 22.62 -11.19
C ARG A 171 -5.69 21.28 -10.92
N ARG A 172 -5.28 20.21 -11.58
CA ARG A 172 -5.86 18.87 -11.39
C ARG A 172 -5.74 18.40 -9.93
N TRP A 173 -4.61 18.68 -9.28
CA TRP A 173 -4.44 18.34 -7.88
C TRP A 173 -5.30 19.19 -6.96
N ALA A 174 -5.41 20.51 -7.19
CA ALA A 174 -6.29 21.39 -6.42
C ALA A 174 -7.76 20.94 -6.52
N GLU A 175 -8.24 20.63 -7.72
CA GLU A 175 -9.59 20.10 -7.95
C GLU A 175 -9.81 18.75 -7.24
N ARG A 176 -8.78 17.88 -7.22
CA ARG A 176 -8.85 16.60 -6.50
C ARG A 176 -8.96 16.80 -4.99
N VAL A 177 -8.16 17.69 -4.41
CA VAL A 177 -8.21 18.02 -2.98
C VAL A 177 -9.59 18.53 -2.61
N THR A 178 -10.13 19.50 -3.36
CA THR A 178 -11.49 20.04 -3.12
C THR A 178 -12.57 18.95 -3.17
N ARG A 179 -12.49 18.00 -4.12
CA ARG A 179 -13.44 16.88 -4.17
C ARG A 179 -13.34 15.96 -2.96
N VAL A 180 -12.12 15.64 -2.53
CA VAL A 180 -11.88 14.79 -1.36
C VAL A 180 -12.41 15.46 -0.08
N GLU A 181 -12.14 16.76 0.11
CA GLU A 181 -12.65 17.53 1.24
C GLU A 181 -14.19 17.52 1.30
N ALA A 182 -14.84 17.70 0.16
CA ALA A 182 -16.31 17.65 0.06
C ALA A 182 -16.86 16.25 0.43
N LEU A 183 -16.19 15.17 -0.02
CA LEU A 183 -16.58 13.80 0.32
C LEU A 183 -16.42 13.53 1.82
N VAL A 184 -15.28 13.89 2.41
CA VAL A 184 -15.04 13.73 3.85
C VAL A 184 -16.07 14.49 4.67
N ALA A 185 -16.39 15.74 4.29
CA ALA A 185 -17.40 16.54 4.96
C ALA A 185 -18.80 15.93 4.88
N SER A 186 -19.16 15.32 3.74
CA SER A 186 -20.47 14.66 3.56
C SER A 186 -20.59 13.39 4.40
N THR A 187 -19.53 12.57 4.43
CA THR A 187 -19.49 11.32 5.21
C THR A 187 -19.57 11.61 6.72
N ALA A 188 -18.86 12.63 7.19
CA ALA A 188 -18.92 13.06 8.60
C ALA A 188 -20.32 13.55 9.01
N LYS A 189 -21.08 14.17 8.11
CA LYS A 189 -22.47 14.57 8.39
C LYS A 189 -23.42 13.38 8.49
N THR A 190 -23.27 12.40 7.60
CA THR A 190 -24.09 11.19 7.59
C THR A 190 -23.88 10.35 8.87
N ALA A 191 -22.63 10.21 9.33
CA ALA A 191 -22.29 9.49 10.56
C ALA A 191 -22.91 10.14 11.81
N ARG A 192 -23.02 11.47 11.84
CA ARG A 192 -23.65 12.19 12.99
C ARG A 192 -25.17 12.08 13.02
N HIS A 193 -25.84 11.84 11.91
CA HIS A 193 -27.30 11.72 11.83
C HIS A 193 -27.79 10.27 11.94
N GLY A 194 -26.93 9.28 11.72
CA GLY A 194 -27.25 7.84 11.87
C GLY A 194 -27.13 7.28 13.30
N GLY A 195 -26.56 8.01 14.23
CA GLY A 195 -26.35 7.59 15.63
C GLY A 195 -27.48 7.91 16.61
N GLY A 196 -28.67 8.30 16.14
CA GLY A 196 -29.77 8.79 16.95
C GLY A 196 -31.01 7.88 17.03
N ALA A 197 -30.90 6.59 16.73
CA ALA A 197 -32.00 5.64 16.84
C ALA A 197 -31.52 4.30 17.38
N ALA A 198 -31.39 4.20 18.67
CA ALA A 198 -31.39 2.96 19.46
C ALA A 198 -31.83 3.28 20.89
#